data_28152f1cda9b3542ce5e538ed6a3ddf3
#
_entry.id   28152f1cda9b3542ce5e538ed6a3ddf3
#
_cell.length_a   1.000
_cell.length_b   1.000
_cell.length_c   1.000
_cell.angle_alpha   90.00
_cell.angle_beta   90.00
_cell.angle_gamma   90.00
#
_symmetry.space_group_name_H-M   'P 1'
#
loop_
_entity.id
_entity.type
_entity.pdbx_description
1 polymer ?
#
loop_
_entity_poly.entity_id
_entity_poly.type
_entity_poly.pdbx_seq_one_letter_code
_entity_poly.pdbx_strand_id
1 'polypeptide(L)'
;MKLNQLLKVRLIGSLLALAISVPTVAAPAPIVVCYPGGPVSESEANTAMGAMLRVVERVGEWPANSFTSYFTASVDECRNLLSSKKPAFAITSLGLFLEQREAHHLLPVVQPRMKGAASERYRVMVQKDKFASLDSLQGKSMGGTVFEEPDFIRKIVFGGKVDPAVDFKVQPSRQAIRALRSLDKGELDAVLLNGQQYAALGSLPLKTPLAAVFTSEDIPLMGLVANSLTSKPEERTRLAKALEGMCSDADGKKLCDLFGIEAFVPANPPTIDPMIKLWQQGK
;
A
#
# COMPACT_ATOMS: atom_id res chain seq x y z
N MET A 1 -75.96 -52.36 35.08
CA MET A 1 -75.05 -53.49 34.79
C MET A 1 -74.40 -53.29 33.42
N LYS A 2 -73.10 -53.46 33.36
CA LYS A 2 -72.19 -53.43 32.20
C LYS A 2 -71.66 -52.08 31.77
N LEU A 3 -70.59 -51.85 32.26
CA LEU A 3 -69.27 -51.28 31.98
C LEU A 3 -68.85 -51.34 30.50
N ASN A 4 -68.48 -50.19 29.88
CA ASN A 4 -67.65 -50.19 28.73
C ASN A 4 -66.68 -48.99 28.86
N GLN A 5 -65.43 -49.33 29.15
CA GLN A 5 -64.32 -48.41 29.11
C GLN A 5 -63.88 -48.26 27.66
N LEU A 6 -63.88 -47.04 27.14
CA LEU A 6 -63.22 -46.64 25.87
C LEU A 6 -61.84 -46.13 26.14
N LEU A 7 -60.86 -46.92 25.71
CA LEU A 7 -59.42 -46.66 25.72
C LEU A 7 -59.08 -45.53 24.73
N LYS A 8 -58.74 -44.36 25.22
CA LYS A 8 -58.25 -43.28 24.40
C LYS A 8 -56.72 -43.43 24.23
N VAL A 9 -56.31 -43.97 23.10
CA VAL A 9 -54.90 -43.95 22.65
C VAL A 9 -54.53 -42.52 22.18
N ARG A 10 -53.68 -41.82 22.95
CA ARG A 10 -53.08 -40.57 22.54
C ARG A 10 -51.81 -40.88 21.71
N LEU A 11 -51.87 -40.70 20.39
CA LEU A 11 -50.69 -40.61 19.53
C LEU A 11 -50.00 -39.29 19.80
N ILE A 12 -48.83 -39.35 20.46
CA ILE A 12 -47.92 -38.23 20.58
C ILE A 12 -47.02 -38.27 19.33
N GLY A 13 -47.37 -37.44 18.34
CA GLY A 13 -46.54 -37.24 17.18
C GLY A 13 -45.37 -36.33 17.55
N SER A 14 -44.17 -36.89 17.75
CA SER A 14 -42.93 -36.11 17.89
C SER A 14 -42.56 -35.54 16.53
N LEU A 15 -42.84 -34.25 16.31
CA LEU A 15 -42.26 -33.50 15.18
C LEU A 15 -40.76 -33.30 15.49
N LEU A 16 -39.91 -34.08 14.84
CA LEU A 16 -38.49 -33.86 14.83
C LEU A 16 -38.21 -32.67 13.85
N ALA A 17 -38.07 -31.45 14.41
CA ALA A 17 -37.66 -30.29 13.66
C ALA A 17 -36.17 -30.46 13.26
N LEU A 18 -35.91 -30.86 12.04
CA LEU A 18 -34.55 -30.78 11.44
C LEU A 18 -34.19 -29.30 11.34
N ALA A 19 -33.33 -28.84 12.24
CA ALA A 19 -32.70 -27.53 12.12
C ALA A 19 -31.70 -27.59 10.92
N ILE A 20 -32.13 -27.11 9.78
CA ILE A 20 -31.24 -26.88 8.62
C ILE A 20 -30.35 -25.70 9.00
N SER A 21 -29.11 -25.99 9.41
CA SER A 21 -28.08 -24.99 9.62
C SER A 21 -27.71 -24.44 8.22
N VAL A 22 -28.28 -23.30 7.86
CA VAL A 22 -27.84 -22.56 6.66
C VAL A 22 -26.42 -22.02 6.96
N PRO A 23 -25.41 -22.40 6.17
CA PRO A 23 -24.08 -21.84 6.39
C PRO A 23 -24.15 -20.32 6.17
N THR A 24 -23.92 -19.55 7.23
CA THR A 24 -23.77 -18.10 7.11
C THR A 24 -22.49 -17.84 6.35
N VAL A 25 -22.61 -17.38 5.10
CA VAL A 25 -21.46 -16.88 4.34
C VAL A 25 -20.98 -15.64 5.07
N ALA A 26 -19.80 -15.72 5.67
CA ALA A 26 -19.17 -14.58 6.32
C ALA A 26 -18.95 -13.46 5.28
N ALA A 27 -19.18 -12.20 5.67
CA ALA A 27 -18.90 -11.07 4.80
C ALA A 27 -17.40 -11.04 4.43
N PRO A 28 -17.04 -10.65 3.18
CA PRO A 28 -15.66 -10.55 2.77
C PRO A 28 -14.85 -9.65 3.71
N ALA A 29 -13.66 -10.10 4.11
CA ALA A 29 -12.78 -9.31 4.96
C ALA A 29 -12.19 -8.13 4.16
N PRO A 30 -12.27 -6.88 4.70
CA PRO A 30 -11.75 -5.72 4.01
C PRO A 30 -10.21 -5.73 3.99
N ILE A 31 -9.62 -5.43 2.84
CA ILE A 31 -8.22 -5.06 2.68
C ILE A 31 -8.17 -3.63 2.16
N VAL A 32 -7.63 -2.72 2.96
CA VAL A 32 -7.43 -1.33 2.57
C VAL A 32 -6.12 -1.21 1.80
N VAL A 33 -6.16 -0.55 0.65
CA VAL A 33 -5.00 -0.35 -0.23
C VAL A 33 -4.76 1.14 -0.40
N CYS A 34 -3.68 1.63 0.15
CA CYS A 34 -3.27 3.03 0.16
C CYS A 34 -2.04 3.22 -0.73
N TYR A 35 -2.21 3.93 -1.84
CA TYR A 35 -1.12 4.24 -2.76
C TYR A 35 -1.06 5.74 -3.07
N PRO A 36 -0.56 6.57 -2.13
CA PRO A 36 -0.49 8.02 -2.29
C PRO A 36 0.26 8.44 -3.56
N GLY A 37 -0.31 9.39 -4.29
CA GLY A 37 0.30 9.87 -5.53
C GLY A 37 0.34 8.85 -6.68
N GLY A 38 -0.39 7.74 -6.56
CA GLY A 38 -0.50 6.73 -7.61
C GLY A 38 -1.14 7.27 -8.89
N PRO A 39 -0.69 6.84 -10.08
CA PRO A 39 -1.13 7.39 -11.37
C PRO A 39 -2.47 6.85 -11.86
N VAL A 40 -3.05 5.83 -11.20
CA VAL A 40 -4.25 5.12 -11.63
C VAL A 40 -5.52 5.68 -11.02
N SER A 41 -6.63 5.56 -11.72
CA SER A 41 -7.95 5.87 -11.16
C SER A 41 -8.35 4.85 -10.09
N GLU A 42 -9.18 5.25 -9.11
CA GLU A 42 -9.66 4.35 -8.06
C GLU A 42 -10.42 3.15 -8.63
N SER A 43 -11.19 3.34 -9.72
CA SER A 43 -11.93 2.26 -10.37
C SER A 43 -11.00 1.21 -10.99
N GLU A 44 -9.98 1.66 -11.75
CA GLU A 44 -9.00 0.75 -12.36
C GLU A 44 -8.18 0.02 -11.29
N ALA A 45 -7.76 0.74 -10.25
CA ALA A 45 -7.02 0.16 -9.14
C ALA A 45 -7.85 -0.87 -8.37
N ASN A 46 -9.11 -0.59 -8.03
CA ASN A 46 -9.98 -1.56 -7.37
C ASN A 46 -10.22 -2.81 -8.24
N THR A 47 -10.33 -2.66 -9.56
CA THR A 47 -10.43 -3.80 -10.48
C THR A 47 -9.16 -4.67 -10.43
N ALA A 48 -8.00 -4.05 -10.53
CA ALA A 48 -6.71 -4.75 -10.47
C ALA A 48 -6.48 -5.40 -9.09
N MET A 49 -6.81 -4.70 -8.00
CA MET A 49 -6.72 -5.25 -6.64
C MET A 49 -7.70 -6.40 -6.43
N GLY A 50 -8.92 -6.31 -6.97
CA GLY A 50 -9.89 -7.41 -6.95
C GLY A 50 -9.33 -8.65 -7.65
N ALA A 51 -8.72 -8.50 -8.82
CA ALA A 51 -8.05 -9.59 -9.52
C ALA A 51 -6.89 -10.17 -8.71
N MET A 52 -6.07 -9.33 -8.09
CA MET A 52 -4.99 -9.76 -7.19
C MET A 52 -5.51 -10.57 -6.01
N LEU A 53 -6.58 -10.12 -5.37
CA LEU A 53 -7.19 -10.85 -4.24
C LEU A 53 -7.73 -12.22 -4.65
N ARG A 54 -8.30 -12.37 -5.87
CA ARG A 54 -8.73 -13.70 -6.38
C ARG A 54 -7.53 -14.66 -6.54
N VAL A 55 -6.39 -14.16 -7.00
CA VAL A 55 -5.15 -14.98 -7.06
C VAL A 55 -4.66 -15.35 -5.66
N VAL A 56 -4.60 -14.37 -4.75
CA VAL A 56 -4.20 -14.58 -3.35
C VAL A 56 -5.11 -15.61 -2.66
N GLU A 57 -6.42 -15.51 -2.87
CA GLU A 57 -7.39 -16.50 -2.34
C GLU A 57 -7.11 -17.90 -2.85
N ARG A 58 -6.86 -18.04 -4.16
CA ARG A 58 -6.57 -19.33 -4.78
C ARG A 58 -5.24 -19.91 -4.28
N VAL A 59 -4.17 -19.12 -4.30
CA VAL A 59 -2.84 -19.55 -3.87
C VAL A 59 -2.82 -19.89 -2.38
N GLY A 60 -3.54 -19.13 -1.59
CA GLY A 60 -3.66 -19.34 -0.14
C GLY A 60 -4.81 -20.27 0.27
N GLU A 61 -5.53 -20.88 -0.69
CA GLU A 61 -6.63 -21.83 -0.44
C GLU A 61 -7.81 -21.25 0.37
N TRP A 62 -8.08 -19.93 0.25
CA TRP A 62 -9.32 -19.35 0.78
C TRP A 62 -10.50 -19.61 -0.14
N PRO A 63 -11.73 -19.66 0.40
CA PRO A 63 -12.92 -19.60 -0.42
C PRO A 63 -12.92 -18.36 -1.32
N ALA A 64 -13.50 -18.48 -2.51
CA ALA A 64 -13.66 -17.34 -3.41
C ALA A 64 -14.44 -16.21 -2.72
N ASN A 65 -14.02 -14.96 -2.94
CA ASN A 65 -14.60 -13.76 -2.34
C ASN A 65 -14.44 -13.68 -0.80
N SER A 66 -13.37 -14.27 -0.26
CA SER A 66 -13.01 -14.10 1.15
C SER A 66 -12.53 -12.69 1.47
N PHE A 67 -12.00 -11.96 0.47
CA PHE A 67 -11.51 -10.60 0.63
C PHE A 67 -12.17 -9.61 -0.32
N THR A 68 -12.26 -8.35 0.09
CA THR A 68 -12.64 -7.21 -0.74
C THR A 68 -11.65 -6.07 -0.56
N SER A 69 -11.30 -5.36 -1.65
CA SER A 69 -10.36 -4.23 -1.61
C SER A 69 -11.10 -2.90 -1.50
N TYR A 70 -10.47 -1.97 -0.79
CA TYR A 70 -10.81 -0.55 -0.75
C TYR A 70 -9.54 0.23 -1.11
N PHE A 71 -9.45 0.67 -2.35
CA PHE A 71 -8.28 1.42 -2.84
C PHE A 71 -8.51 2.92 -2.70
N THR A 72 -7.45 3.64 -2.31
CA THR A 72 -7.38 5.10 -2.44
C THR A 72 -5.96 5.58 -2.72
N ALA A 73 -5.86 6.66 -3.51
CA ALA A 73 -4.63 7.42 -3.73
C ALA A 73 -4.54 8.65 -2.81
N SER A 74 -5.54 8.91 -1.97
CA SER A 74 -5.58 10.02 -1.02
C SER A 74 -5.10 9.57 0.35
N VAL A 75 -4.15 10.29 0.94
CA VAL A 75 -3.66 10.06 2.30
C VAL A 75 -4.79 10.19 3.33
N ASP A 76 -5.62 11.24 3.22
CA ASP A 76 -6.73 11.48 4.15
C ASP A 76 -7.79 10.39 4.08
N GLU A 77 -8.14 9.96 2.86
CA GLU A 77 -9.09 8.87 2.69
C GLU A 77 -8.51 7.54 3.20
N CYS A 78 -7.20 7.31 3.06
CA CYS A 78 -6.55 6.14 3.65
C CYS A 78 -6.71 6.12 5.18
N ARG A 79 -6.47 7.24 5.86
CA ARG A 79 -6.68 7.39 7.32
C ARG A 79 -8.13 7.07 7.70
N ASN A 80 -9.09 7.58 6.93
CA ASN A 80 -10.53 7.33 7.11
C ASN A 80 -10.88 5.85 6.93
N LEU A 81 -10.35 5.20 5.89
CA LEU A 81 -10.59 3.78 5.61
C LEU A 81 -9.99 2.88 6.70
N LEU A 82 -8.76 3.15 7.15
CA LEU A 82 -8.14 2.40 8.24
C LEU A 82 -8.96 2.50 9.53
N SER A 83 -9.47 3.69 9.85
CA SER A 83 -10.27 3.95 11.05
C SER A 83 -11.69 3.36 10.96
N SER A 84 -12.36 3.51 9.81
CA SER A 84 -13.76 3.11 9.62
C SER A 84 -13.92 1.62 9.33
N LYS A 85 -13.04 1.03 8.50
CA LYS A 85 -13.10 -0.38 8.13
C LYS A 85 -12.42 -1.28 9.16
N LYS A 86 -11.47 -0.74 9.94
CA LYS A 86 -10.66 -1.48 10.93
C LYS A 86 -10.12 -2.79 10.35
N PRO A 87 -9.46 -2.75 9.17
CA PRO A 87 -9.05 -3.96 8.48
C PRO A 87 -8.02 -4.75 9.30
N ALA A 88 -8.06 -6.07 9.19
CA ALA A 88 -7.01 -6.92 9.73
C ALA A 88 -5.70 -6.79 8.93
N PHE A 89 -5.82 -6.44 7.64
CA PHE A 89 -4.69 -6.27 6.72
C PHE A 89 -4.87 -5.03 5.85
N ALA A 90 -3.76 -4.35 5.57
CA ALA A 90 -3.72 -3.24 4.63
C ALA A 90 -2.43 -3.30 3.78
N ILE A 91 -2.47 -2.69 2.59
CA ILE A 91 -1.28 -2.40 1.79
C ILE A 91 -1.07 -0.89 1.88
N THR A 92 0.13 -0.48 2.31
CA THR A 92 0.42 0.95 2.56
C THR A 92 1.76 1.35 1.96
N SER A 93 1.97 2.66 1.75
CA SER A 93 3.30 3.24 1.64
C SER A 93 4.06 3.10 2.97
N LEU A 94 5.38 3.28 2.94
CA LEU A 94 6.17 3.33 4.17
C LEU A 94 5.77 4.54 5.05
N GLY A 95 5.49 5.69 4.43
CA GLY A 95 5.10 6.90 5.17
C GLY A 95 3.80 6.70 5.94
N LEU A 96 2.75 6.17 5.30
CA LEU A 96 1.49 5.85 5.96
C LEU A 96 1.64 4.75 7.03
N PHE A 97 2.47 3.73 6.79
CA PHE A 97 2.79 2.74 7.81
C PHE A 97 3.41 3.42 9.05
N LEU A 98 4.43 4.25 8.86
CA LEU A 98 5.11 4.92 9.97
C LEU A 98 4.17 5.84 10.75
N GLU A 99 3.31 6.58 10.04
CA GLU A 99 2.33 7.50 10.62
C GLU A 99 1.25 6.76 11.41
N GLN A 100 0.66 5.71 10.80
CA GLN A 100 -0.52 5.02 11.33
C GLN A 100 -0.18 3.81 12.23
N ARG A 101 1.11 3.45 12.31
CA ARG A 101 1.58 2.24 12.97
C ARG A 101 1.12 2.12 14.42
N GLU A 102 1.26 3.17 15.21
CA GLU A 102 0.91 3.14 16.64
C GLU A 102 -0.62 3.12 16.82
N ALA A 103 -1.33 3.99 16.10
CA ALA A 103 -2.78 4.14 16.21
C ALA A 103 -3.57 2.87 15.80
N HIS A 104 -3.05 2.15 14.82
CA HIS A 104 -3.69 0.95 14.28
C HIS A 104 -2.92 -0.35 14.57
N HIS A 105 -1.90 -0.30 15.45
CA HIS A 105 -1.09 -1.46 15.85
C HIS A 105 -0.56 -2.25 14.63
N LEU A 106 -0.04 -1.53 13.63
CA LEU A 106 0.40 -2.14 12.38
C LEU A 106 1.77 -2.82 12.53
N LEU A 107 1.87 -4.03 11.97
CA LEU A 107 3.09 -4.80 11.83
C LEU A 107 3.37 -5.02 10.35
N PRO A 108 4.61 -4.87 9.86
CA PRO A 108 4.96 -5.21 8.50
C PRO A 108 4.93 -6.74 8.30
N VAL A 109 4.40 -7.21 7.18
CA VAL A 109 4.25 -8.65 6.88
C VAL A 109 5.06 -9.04 5.65
N VAL A 110 4.83 -8.40 4.50
CA VAL A 110 5.61 -8.61 3.27
C VAL A 110 5.93 -7.29 2.59
N GLN A 111 7.02 -7.31 1.83
CA GLN A 111 7.48 -6.20 1.00
C GLN A 111 7.50 -6.63 -0.47
N PRO A 112 7.19 -5.74 -1.42
CA PRO A 112 7.46 -6.01 -2.83
C PRO A 112 8.98 -5.94 -3.09
N ARG A 113 9.47 -6.81 -3.96
CA ARG A 113 10.79 -6.70 -4.56
C ARG A 113 10.62 -6.23 -6.01
N MET A 114 11.33 -5.17 -6.35
CA MET A 114 11.26 -4.53 -7.66
C MET A 114 12.69 -4.29 -8.15
N LYS A 115 12.99 -4.68 -9.39
CA LYS A 115 14.35 -4.55 -9.99
C LYS A 115 15.46 -5.09 -9.07
N GLY A 116 15.21 -6.27 -8.48
CA GLY A 116 16.16 -6.96 -7.61
C GLY A 116 16.25 -6.44 -6.17
N ALA A 117 15.56 -5.35 -5.81
CA ALA A 117 15.63 -4.74 -4.48
C ALA A 117 14.24 -4.62 -3.80
N ALA A 118 14.20 -4.73 -2.47
CA ALA A 118 13.06 -4.39 -1.63
C ALA A 118 13.20 -2.99 -1.00
N SER A 119 13.97 -2.14 -1.67
CA SER A 119 14.21 -0.74 -1.30
C SER A 119 14.25 0.12 -2.55
N GLU A 120 14.09 1.43 -2.36
CA GLU A 120 14.22 2.44 -3.40
C GLU A 120 14.99 3.66 -2.91
N ARG A 121 15.42 4.52 -3.83
CA ARG A 121 16.02 5.81 -3.54
C ARG A 121 15.22 6.93 -4.16
N TYR A 122 14.98 7.96 -3.41
CA TYR A 122 14.37 9.20 -3.88
C TYR A 122 15.45 10.11 -4.46
N ARG A 123 15.11 10.87 -5.51
CA ARG A 123 16.05 11.78 -6.18
C ARG A 123 15.40 13.12 -6.47
N VAL A 124 16.13 14.19 -6.16
CA VAL A 124 15.78 15.54 -6.60
C VAL A 124 16.46 15.79 -7.94
N MET A 125 15.63 15.89 -8.98
CA MET A 125 16.06 16.14 -10.35
C MET A 125 15.94 17.62 -10.70
N VAL A 126 16.93 18.15 -11.39
CA VAL A 126 16.99 19.51 -11.92
C VAL A 126 17.40 19.49 -13.40
N GLN A 127 17.21 20.59 -14.12
CA GLN A 127 17.86 20.76 -15.41
C GLN A 127 19.39 20.75 -15.21
N LYS A 128 20.10 19.98 -16.05
CA LYS A 128 21.56 19.82 -15.93
C LYS A 128 22.25 21.19 -15.89
N ASP A 129 23.22 21.31 -15.03
CA ASP A 129 24.06 22.48 -14.82
C ASP A 129 23.34 23.74 -14.28
N LYS A 130 22.03 23.68 -13.99
CA LYS A 130 21.27 24.81 -13.45
C LYS A 130 21.47 24.99 -11.93
N PHE A 131 21.59 23.90 -11.19
CA PHE A 131 21.82 23.87 -9.75
C PHE A 131 22.88 22.82 -9.41
N ALA A 132 23.76 23.16 -8.46
CA ALA A 132 24.90 22.29 -8.10
C ALA A 132 24.60 21.34 -6.94
N SER A 133 23.64 21.69 -6.06
CA SER A 133 23.32 20.94 -4.84
C SER A 133 21.88 21.18 -4.40
N LEU A 134 21.43 20.40 -3.41
CA LEU A 134 20.13 20.61 -2.77
C LEU A 134 20.02 21.98 -2.10
N ASP A 135 21.11 22.47 -1.48
CA ASP A 135 21.13 23.78 -0.79
C ASP A 135 20.90 24.94 -1.77
N SER A 136 21.34 24.80 -3.02
CA SER A 136 21.13 25.81 -4.07
C SER A 136 19.64 25.94 -4.50
N LEU A 137 18.80 25.02 -4.05
CA LEU A 137 17.36 25.02 -4.31
C LEU A 137 16.54 25.75 -3.22
N GLN A 138 17.17 26.32 -2.20
CA GLN A 138 16.44 27.05 -1.15
C GLN A 138 15.59 28.18 -1.74
N GLY A 139 14.29 28.20 -1.39
CA GLY A 139 13.30 29.14 -1.90
C GLY A 139 12.87 28.91 -3.35
N LYS A 140 13.37 27.85 -4.01
CA LYS A 140 13.01 27.49 -5.39
C LYS A 140 11.76 26.61 -5.44
N SER A 141 11.20 26.48 -6.65
CA SER A 141 10.02 25.64 -6.88
C SER A 141 10.41 24.17 -6.99
N MET A 142 9.71 23.29 -6.24
CA MET A 142 9.92 21.85 -6.30
C MET A 142 8.59 21.14 -6.47
N GLY A 143 8.47 20.31 -7.52
CA GLY A 143 7.28 19.51 -7.81
C GLY A 143 7.49 18.02 -7.53
N GLY A 144 6.40 17.26 -7.57
CA GLY A 144 6.41 15.81 -7.45
C GLY A 144 5.10 15.25 -6.91
N THR A 145 4.87 13.96 -7.12
CA THR A 145 3.69 13.26 -6.59
C THR A 145 3.88 12.81 -5.14
N VAL A 146 5.12 12.69 -4.70
CA VAL A 146 5.51 12.17 -3.38
C VAL A 146 5.19 13.14 -2.23
N PHE A 147 4.87 14.39 -2.52
CA PHE A 147 4.50 15.41 -1.54
C PHE A 147 3.10 15.22 -0.92
N GLU A 148 2.37 14.19 -1.30
CA GLU A 148 1.17 13.74 -0.59
C GLU A 148 1.48 13.25 0.86
N GLU A 149 2.75 12.90 1.14
CA GLU A 149 3.23 12.48 2.45
C GLU A 149 4.38 13.40 2.94
N PRO A 150 4.11 14.66 3.29
CA PRO A 150 5.16 15.66 3.57
C PRO A 150 6.06 15.29 4.75
N ASP A 151 5.52 14.70 5.81
CA ASP A 151 6.30 14.25 6.96
C ASP A 151 7.25 13.10 6.60
N PHE A 152 6.82 12.19 5.74
CA PHE A 152 7.68 11.12 5.24
C PHE A 152 8.86 11.71 4.44
N ILE A 153 8.58 12.67 3.57
CA ILE A 153 9.64 13.34 2.80
C ILE A 153 10.61 14.05 3.73
N ARG A 154 10.10 14.82 4.70
CA ARG A 154 10.94 15.55 5.65
C ARG A 154 11.79 14.62 6.52
N LYS A 155 11.14 13.66 7.18
CA LYS A 155 11.79 12.82 8.22
C LYS A 155 12.64 11.71 7.63
N ILE A 156 12.15 11.05 6.58
CA ILE A 156 12.78 9.84 6.03
C ILE A 156 13.61 10.17 4.79
N VAL A 157 13.02 10.81 3.77
CA VAL A 157 13.74 11.06 2.51
C VAL A 157 14.89 12.04 2.71
N PHE A 158 14.65 13.14 3.42
CA PHE A 158 15.69 14.14 3.72
C PHE A 158 16.37 13.93 5.08
N GLY A 159 15.99 12.89 5.84
CA GLY A 159 16.61 12.57 7.14
C GLY A 159 16.48 13.68 8.18
N GLY A 160 15.42 14.49 8.12
CA GLY A 160 15.18 15.62 9.02
C GLY A 160 16.07 16.85 8.78
N LYS A 161 16.96 16.82 7.77
CA LYS A 161 17.90 17.91 7.47
C LYS A 161 17.27 19.06 6.67
N VAL A 162 16.20 18.77 5.93
CA VAL A 162 15.48 19.70 5.05
C VAL A 162 14.00 19.56 5.35
N ASP A 163 13.32 20.71 5.53
CA ASP A 163 11.86 20.77 5.59
C ASP A 163 11.32 21.29 4.27
N PRO A 164 10.72 20.44 3.43
CA PRO A 164 10.26 20.89 2.11
C PRO A 164 9.27 22.05 2.15
N ALA A 165 8.42 22.11 3.20
CA ALA A 165 7.44 23.17 3.33
C ALA A 165 8.05 24.55 3.68
N VAL A 166 9.25 24.54 4.30
CA VAL A 166 9.98 25.77 4.70
C VAL A 166 11.01 26.14 3.63
N ASP A 167 11.76 25.13 3.15
CA ASP A 167 12.93 25.35 2.31
C ASP A 167 12.61 25.53 0.82
N PHE A 168 11.43 25.04 0.36
CA PHE A 168 11.03 25.10 -1.04
C PHE A 168 9.62 25.65 -1.24
N LYS A 169 9.34 26.12 -2.46
CA LYS A 169 7.97 26.39 -2.92
C LYS A 169 7.39 25.10 -3.48
N VAL A 170 6.84 24.25 -2.61
CA VAL A 170 6.32 22.94 -3.00
C VAL A 170 5.08 23.08 -3.88
N GLN A 171 5.11 22.37 -5.01
CA GLN A 171 4.00 22.28 -5.98
C GLN A 171 3.64 20.80 -6.17
N PRO A 172 2.71 20.25 -5.37
CA PRO A 172 2.27 18.86 -5.52
C PRO A 172 1.69 18.61 -6.91
N SER A 173 1.99 17.45 -7.48
CA SER A 173 1.47 17.05 -8.78
C SER A 173 0.83 15.67 -8.65
N ARG A 174 -0.34 15.47 -9.26
CA ARG A 174 -0.98 14.15 -9.32
C ARG A 174 -0.31 13.18 -10.30
N GLN A 175 0.58 13.68 -11.16
CA GLN A 175 1.26 12.87 -12.18
C GLN A 175 2.72 13.29 -12.30
N ALA A 176 3.64 12.34 -12.11
CA ALA A 176 5.08 12.58 -12.23
C ALA A 176 5.47 13.13 -13.62
N ILE A 177 4.84 12.65 -14.69
CA ILE A 177 5.09 13.12 -16.04
C ILE A 177 4.76 14.61 -16.24
N ARG A 178 3.72 15.13 -15.55
CA ARG A 178 3.40 16.57 -15.61
C ARG A 178 4.47 17.39 -14.91
N ALA A 179 4.89 16.97 -13.71
CA ALA A 179 5.97 17.65 -12.99
C ALA A 179 7.26 17.64 -13.80
N LEU A 180 7.62 16.52 -14.42
CA LEU A 180 8.81 16.41 -15.28
C LEU A 180 8.73 17.27 -16.54
N ARG A 181 7.57 17.39 -17.18
CA ARG A 181 7.38 18.32 -18.30
C ARG A 181 7.48 19.78 -17.89
N SER A 182 6.99 20.15 -16.70
CA SER A 182 7.16 21.49 -16.15
C SER A 182 8.62 21.78 -15.82
N LEU A 183 9.37 20.79 -15.30
CA LEU A 183 10.82 20.90 -15.13
C LEU A 183 11.54 21.08 -16.48
N ASP A 184 11.21 20.28 -17.49
CA ASP A 184 11.78 20.34 -18.84
C ASP A 184 11.59 21.72 -19.49
N LYS A 185 10.43 22.37 -19.25
CA LYS A 185 10.13 23.74 -19.71
C LYS A 185 10.73 24.85 -18.84
N GLY A 186 11.28 24.53 -17.68
CA GLY A 186 11.79 25.51 -16.71
C GLY A 186 10.69 26.20 -15.88
N GLU A 187 9.45 25.70 -15.90
CA GLU A 187 8.33 26.15 -15.05
C GLU A 187 8.50 25.71 -13.60
N LEU A 188 9.23 24.60 -13.37
CA LEU A 188 9.73 24.14 -12.08
C LEU A 188 11.25 24.17 -12.05
N ASP A 189 11.84 24.43 -10.89
CA ASP A 189 13.28 24.39 -10.68
C ASP A 189 13.76 22.96 -10.38
N ALA A 190 12.96 22.16 -9.68
CA ALA A 190 13.28 20.80 -9.30
C ALA A 190 12.04 19.89 -9.28
N VAL A 191 12.26 18.58 -9.39
CA VAL A 191 11.23 17.52 -9.18
C VAL A 191 11.80 16.43 -8.29
N LEU A 192 11.06 16.06 -7.24
CA LEU A 192 11.38 14.91 -6.41
C LEU A 192 10.69 13.66 -6.97
N LEU A 193 11.49 12.64 -7.27
CA LEU A 193 11.04 11.36 -7.82
C LEU A 193 11.36 10.22 -6.87
N ASN A 194 10.45 9.24 -6.80
CA ASN A 194 10.75 7.94 -6.21
C ASN A 194 11.53 7.02 -7.18
N GLY A 195 11.92 5.84 -6.74
CA GLY A 195 12.74 4.91 -7.52
C GLY A 195 12.07 4.45 -8.82
N GLN A 196 10.77 4.19 -8.82
CA GLN A 196 10.02 3.78 -10.02
C GLN A 196 9.94 4.91 -11.04
N GLN A 197 9.61 6.12 -10.60
CA GLN A 197 9.53 7.31 -11.46
C GLN A 197 10.88 7.64 -12.08
N TYR A 198 11.94 7.57 -11.29
CA TYR A 198 13.30 7.75 -11.80
C TYR A 198 13.69 6.70 -12.83
N ALA A 199 13.34 5.43 -12.60
CA ALA A 199 13.62 4.35 -13.53
C ALA A 199 12.89 4.50 -14.88
N ALA A 200 11.72 5.14 -14.87
CA ALA A 200 10.94 5.44 -16.09
C ALA A 200 11.43 6.69 -16.83
N LEU A 201 12.29 7.49 -16.22
CA LEU A 201 12.74 8.78 -16.77
C LEU A 201 13.36 8.65 -18.17
N GLY A 202 14.17 7.62 -18.40
CA GLY A 202 14.85 7.41 -19.69
C GLY A 202 13.91 7.09 -20.87
N SER A 203 12.65 6.72 -20.61
CA SER A 203 11.64 6.48 -21.66
C SER A 203 10.84 7.73 -22.03
N LEU A 204 11.04 8.86 -21.32
CA LEU A 204 10.28 10.09 -21.54
C LEU A 204 10.98 10.96 -22.59
N PRO A 205 10.23 11.55 -23.55
CA PRO A 205 10.76 12.45 -24.56
C PRO A 205 10.99 13.86 -23.99
N LEU A 206 11.95 14.01 -23.08
CA LEU A 206 12.36 15.29 -22.51
C LEU A 206 13.39 15.94 -23.44
N LYS A 207 13.32 17.27 -23.58
CA LYS A 207 14.22 18.05 -24.43
C LYS A 207 15.50 18.45 -23.71
N THR A 208 15.39 18.69 -22.42
CA THR A 208 16.52 19.18 -21.59
C THR A 208 17.12 18.02 -20.80
N PRO A 209 18.43 17.84 -20.83
CA PRO A 209 19.11 16.88 -19.96
C PRO A 209 18.84 17.21 -18.48
N LEU A 210 18.56 16.18 -17.69
CA LEU A 210 18.33 16.30 -16.26
C LEU A 210 19.51 15.69 -15.49
N ALA A 211 19.76 16.24 -14.29
CA ALA A 211 20.75 15.73 -13.34
C ALA A 211 20.12 15.60 -11.94
N ALA A 212 20.58 14.63 -11.16
CA ALA A 212 20.22 14.50 -9.76
C ALA A 212 21.17 15.35 -8.91
N VAL A 213 20.63 16.25 -8.10
CA VAL A 213 21.39 17.06 -7.11
C VAL A 213 21.28 16.50 -5.70
N PHE A 214 20.37 15.55 -5.49
CA PHE A 214 20.22 14.80 -4.26
C PHE A 214 19.77 13.37 -4.55
N THR A 215 20.29 12.43 -3.78
CA THR A 215 19.83 11.04 -3.74
C THR A 215 19.76 10.62 -2.30
N SER A 216 18.60 10.08 -1.87
CA SER A 216 18.42 9.57 -0.52
C SER A 216 19.25 8.30 -0.26
N GLU A 217 19.38 7.91 0.99
CA GLU A 217 19.74 6.55 1.36
C GLU A 217 18.72 5.54 0.82
N ASP A 218 19.04 4.25 0.94
CA ASP A 218 18.10 3.19 0.61
C ASP A 218 16.92 3.18 1.58
N ILE A 219 15.72 3.35 1.07
CA ILE A 219 14.47 3.38 1.84
C ILE A 219 13.71 2.10 1.52
N PRO A 220 13.37 1.26 2.54
CA PRO A 220 12.65 0.01 2.29
C PRO A 220 11.28 0.26 1.67
N LEU A 221 10.92 -0.55 0.70
CA LEU A 221 9.55 -0.60 0.19
C LEU A 221 8.63 -1.18 1.26
N MET A 222 7.40 -0.69 1.31
CA MET A 222 6.35 -1.26 2.17
C MET A 222 5.29 -1.93 1.30
N GLY A 223 4.68 -2.96 1.81
CA GLY A 223 3.62 -3.71 1.14
C GLY A 223 2.50 -4.04 2.10
N LEU A 224 2.29 -5.34 2.38
CA LEU A 224 1.26 -5.77 3.31
C LEU A 224 1.68 -5.51 4.75
N VAL A 225 0.79 -4.85 5.48
CA VAL A 225 0.83 -4.68 6.93
C VAL A 225 -0.38 -5.36 7.57
N ALA A 226 -0.25 -5.79 8.82
CA ALA A 226 -1.32 -6.41 9.59
C ALA A 226 -1.58 -5.63 10.88
N ASN A 227 -2.84 -5.48 11.24
CA ASN A 227 -3.21 -5.02 12.57
C ASN A 227 -3.02 -6.16 13.57
N SER A 228 -2.09 -6.02 14.52
CA SER A 228 -1.73 -7.08 15.48
C SER A 228 -2.84 -7.45 16.46
N LEU A 229 -3.83 -6.57 16.67
CA LEU A 229 -4.97 -6.82 17.56
C LEU A 229 -6.10 -7.58 16.87
N THR A 230 -6.27 -7.43 15.55
CA THR A 230 -7.40 -8.00 14.81
C THR A 230 -7.00 -9.16 13.90
N SER A 231 -5.72 -9.29 13.52
CA SER A 231 -5.22 -10.40 12.71
C SER A 231 -4.60 -11.49 13.58
N LYS A 232 -4.89 -12.76 13.26
CA LYS A 232 -4.25 -13.90 13.94
C LYS A 232 -2.88 -14.21 13.32
N PRO A 233 -1.91 -14.73 14.10
CA PRO A 233 -0.58 -15.11 13.59
C PRO A 233 -0.65 -16.07 12.38
N GLU A 234 -1.56 -17.03 12.44
CA GLU A 234 -1.76 -18.04 11.39
C GLU A 234 -2.28 -17.40 10.09
N GLU A 235 -3.19 -16.43 10.20
CA GLU A 235 -3.73 -15.67 9.07
C GLU A 235 -2.65 -14.80 8.42
N ARG A 236 -1.81 -14.14 9.24
CA ARG A 236 -0.65 -13.36 8.76
C ARG A 236 0.32 -14.24 7.99
N THR A 237 0.67 -15.40 8.55
CA THR A 237 1.58 -16.36 7.90
C THR A 237 1.00 -16.90 6.60
N ARG A 238 -0.29 -17.24 6.58
CA ARG A 238 -0.98 -17.76 5.40
C ARG A 238 -1.04 -16.70 4.30
N LEU A 239 -1.39 -15.45 4.64
CA LEU A 239 -1.48 -14.36 3.67
C LEU A 239 -0.09 -13.97 3.13
N ALA A 240 0.94 -13.98 3.98
CA ALA A 240 2.32 -13.78 3.56
C ALA A 240 2.74 -14.82 2.50
N LYS A 241 2.55 -16.11 2.79
CA LYS A 241 2.86 -17.20 1.87
C LYS A 241 2.09 -17.11 0.55
N ALA A 242 0.81 -16.74 0.60
CA ALA A 242 0.00 -16.56 -0.60
C ALA A 242 0.54 -15.44 -1.49
N LEU A 243 0.96 -14.31 -0.91
CA LEU A 243 1.60 -13.21 -1.65
C LEU A 243 2.98 -13.60 -2.17
N GLU A 244 3.80 -14.30 -1.39
CA GLU A 244 5.11 -14.80 -1.83
C GLU A 244 4.98 -15.74 -3.03
N GLY A 245 3.94 -16.58 -3.07
CA GLY A 245 3.65 -17.49 -4.19
C GLY A 245 2.97 -16.81 -5.38
N MET A 246 2.40 -15.62 -5.20
CA MET A 246 1.55 -14.97 -6.19
C MET A 246 2.24 -14.75 -7.54
N CYS A 247 3.48 -14.24 -7.55
CA CYS A 247 4.19 -13.96 -8.81
C CYS A 247 4.67 -15.23 -9.54
N SER A 248 4.55 -16.39 -8.91
CA SER A 248 4.81 -17.71 -9.54
C SER A 248 3.54 -18.34 -10.12
N ASP A 249 2.35 -17.87 -9.76
CA ASP A 249 1.08 -18.26 -10.37
C ASP A 249 0.94 -17.60 -11.75
N ALA A 250 0.34 -18.28 -12.73
CA ALA A 250 0.26 -17.79 -14.12
C ALA A 250 -0.52 -16.47 -14.26
N ASP A 251 -1.63 -16.30 -13.52
CA ASP A 251 -2.40 -15.04 -13.54
C ASP A 251 -1.79 -14.02 -12.60
N GLY A 252 -1.26 -14.47 -11.47
CA GLY A 252 -0.53 -13.63 -10.52
C GLY A 252 0.69 -12.98 -11.15
N LYS A 253 1.43 -13.71 -12.01
CA LYS A 253 2.57 -13.16 -12.74
C LYS A 253 2.17 -11.97 -13.62
N LYS A 254 1.04 -12.03 -14.32
CA LYS A 254 0.55 -10.92 -15.15
C LYS A 254 0.30 -9.66 -14.32
N LEU A 255 -0.25 -9.84 -13.11
CA LEU A 255 -0.48 -8.74 -12.17
C LEU A 255 0.82 -8.21 -11.59
N CYS A 256 1.74 -9.09 -11.22
CA CYS A 256 3.07 -8.70 -10.77
C CYS A 256 3.81 -7.89 -11.84
N ASP A 257 3.80 -8.35 -13.11
CA ASP A 257 4.40 -7.64 -14.23
C ASP A 257 3.73 -6.25 -14.44
N LEU A 258 2.39 -6.16 -14.31
CA LEU A 258 1.65 -4.90 -14.41
C LEU A 258 2.08 -3.88 -13.36
N PHE A 259 2.32 -4.32 -12.12
CA PHE A 259 2.76 -3.47 -11.01
C PHE A 259 4.29 -3.31 -10.94
N GLY A 260 5.05 -3.96 -11.82
CA GLY A 260 6.51 -3.97 -11.79
C GLY A 260 7.10 -4.72 -10.59
N ILE A 261 6.34 -5.63 -10.01
CA ILE A 261 6.74 -6.45 -8.85
C ILE A 261 7.37 -7.75 -9.37
N GLU A 262 8.58 -8.06 -8.95
CA GLU A 262 9.24 -9.33 -9.27
C GLU A 262 8.85 -10.44 -8.32
N ALA A 263 8.70 -10.10 -7.04
CA ALA A 263 8.28 -11.01 -5.98
C ALA A 263 7.78 -10.23 -4.77
N PHE A 264 7.00 -10.88 -3.94
CA PHE A 264 6.81 -10.46 -2.56
C PHE A 264 7.78 -11.27 -1.66
N VAL A 265 8.37 -10.59 -0.70
CA VAL A 265 9.33 -11.18 0.25
C VAL A 265 8.91 -10.83 1.68
N PRO A 266 9.24 -11.65 2.69
CA PRO A 266 8.97 -11.30 4.08
C PRO A 266 9.52 -9.92 4.42
N ALA A 267 8.76 -9.16 5.19
CA ALA A 267 9.24 -7.87 5.69
C ALA A 267 10.52 -8.06 6.50
N ASN A 268 11.51 -7.21 6.25
CA ASN A 268 12.82 -7.30 6.87
C ASN A 268 12.98 -6.27 8.02
N PRO A 269 12.82 -6.67 9.30
CA PRO A 269 12.93 -5.76 10.44
C PRO A 269 14.25 -4.96 10.46
N PRO A 270 15.42 -5.54 10.20
CA PRO A 270 16.68 -4.81 10.13
C PRO A 270 16.69 -3.60 9.20
N THR A 271 15.86 -3.56 8.16
CA THR A 271 15.75 -2.41 7.24
C THR A 271 14.63 -1.45 7.62
N ILE A 272 13.59 -1.92 8.30
CA ILE A 272 12.41 -1.14 8.68
C ILE A 272 12.59 -0.44 10.03
N ASP A 273 13.19 -1.11 11.02
CA ASP A 273 13.40 -0.57 12.36
C ASP A 273 14.18 0.75 12.39
N PRO A 274 15.23 0.96 11.58
CA PRO A 274 15.89 2.26 11.47
C PRO A 274 14.94 3.37 11.01
N MET A 275 14.00 3.09 10.10
CA MET A 275 13.01 4.06 9.63
C MET A 275 12.00 4.42 10.72
N ILE A 276 11.58 3.43 11.52
CA ILE A 276 10.73 3.66 12.70
C ILE A 276 11.42 4.58 13.70
N LYS A 277 12.69 4.32 14.00
CA LYS A 277 13.48 5.16 14.93
C LYS A 277 13.64 6.58 14.40
N LEU A 278 13.99 6.72 13.13
CA LEU A 278 14.14 8.03 12.48
C LEU A 278 12.83 8.82 12.48
N TRP A 279 11.71 8.15 12.21
CA TRP A 279 10.38 8.75 12.28
C TRP A 279 10.05 9.30 13.66
N GLN A 280 10.40 8.55 14.72
CA GLN A 280 10.14 8.93 16.11
C GLN A 280 11.03 10.09 16.58
N GLN A 281 12.28 10.16 16.12
CA GLN A 281 13.22 11.23 16.46
C GLN A 281 12.84 12.58 15.84
N GLY A 282 12.16 12.56 14.71
CA GLY A 282 11.70 13.78 14.03
C GLY A 282 10.36 14.35 14.58
N LYS A 283 9.96 13.99 15.81
CA LYS A 283 8.78 14.55 16.49
C LYS A 283 9.10 15.93 17.07
#